data_38fd6a44bd74ef137408a215b392ccd6
#
_entry.id   38fd6a44bd74ef137408a215b392ccd6
#
_cell.length_a   1.000
_cell.length_b   1.000
_cell.length_c   1.000
_cell.angle_alpha   90.00
_cell.angle_beta   90.00
_cell.angle_gamma   90.00
#
_symmetry.space_group_name_H-M   'P 1'
#
loop_
_entity.id
_entity.type
_entity.pdbx_description
1 polymer ?
#
loop_
_entity_poly.entity_id
_entity_poly.type
_entity_poly.pdbx_seq_one_letter_code
_entity_poly.pdbx_strand_id
1 'polypeptide(L)'
;MKRICLWAAVSALFAFSCLVLPGVFSADASEGGLLLTSVGQSPDATMIRVVLRKLKIDAENQPLLKADEIAGGKILVAVVGGSSKGLGAAGIDKDQENERVGGLFVAAKKSGIKILVMHVGGEGRRGALSDAFIETSVPYADALIVVDGGNEDGLFDRL
;
A
#
# COMPACT_ATOMS: atom_id res chain seq x y z
N MET A 1 -71.41 51.40 13.29
CA MET A 1 -71.11 50.03 13.45
C MET A 1 -69.86 49.71 12.63
N LYS A 2 -68.67 49.71 13.23
CA LYS A 2 -67.37 49.40 12.57
C LYS A 2 -66.74 48.21 13.26
N ARG A 3 -66.64 47.10 12.56
CA ARG A 3 -65.93 45.88 13.04
C ARG A 3 -64.48 45.95 12.60
N ILE A 4 -63.57 45.96 13.56
CA ILE A 4 -62.14 45.93 13.35
C ILE A 4 -61.76 44.46 13.46
N CYS A 5 -61.32 43.87 12.36
CA CYS A 5 -60.70 42.52 12.36
C CYS A 5 -59.22 42.68 12.62
N LEU A 6 -58.78 42.13 13.76
CA LEU A 6 -57.38 42.06 14.15
C LEU A 6 -56.80 40.78 13.54
N TRP A 7 -55.87 40.92 12.62
CA TRP A 7 -55.10 39.78 12.09
C TRP A 7 -53.82 39.60 12.92
N ALA A 8 -53.75 38.50 13.66
CA ALA A 8 -52.55 38.11 14.34
C ALA A 8 -51.67 37.31 13.36
N ALA A 9 -50.53 37.86 13.00
CA ALA A 9 -49.52 37.17 12.23
C ALA A 9 -48.69 36.25 13.16
N VAL A 10 -48.85 34.95 13.00
CA VAL A 10 -48.02 33.97 13.65
C VAL A 10 -46.81 33.73 12.78
N SER A 11 -45.65 34.27 13.17
CA SER A 11 -44.36 33.97 12.56
C SER A 11 -43.82 32.66 13.11
N ALA A 12 -43.94 31.61 12.33
CA ALA A 12 -43.29 30.35 12.64
C ALA A 12 -41.80 30.42 12.23
N LEU A 13 -40.92 30.60 13.22
CA LEU A 13 -39.47 30.43 13.04
C LEU A 13 -39.17 28.93 12.87
N PHE A 14 -38.91 28.53 11.64
CA PHE A 14 -38.31 27.20 11.38
C PHE A 14 -36.82 27.28 11.69
N ALA A 15 -36.42 26.87 12.89
CA ALA A 15 -35.03 26.60 13.22
C ALA A 15 -34.60 25.30 12.51
N PHE A 16 -33.93 25.46 11.36
CA PHE A 16 -33.25 24.34 10.68
C PHE A 16 -32.03 23.96 11.48
N SER A 17 -32.23 23.01 12.41
CA SER A 17 -31.11 22.41 13.16
C SER A 17 -30.30 21.52 12.20
N CYS A 18 -29.21 22.07 11.68
CA CYS A 18 -28.22 21.28 10.92
C CYS A 18 -27.51 20.34 11.88
N LEU A 19 -28.00 19.09 11.93
CA LEU A 19 -27.34 18.01 12.65
C LEU A 19 -26.07 17.64 11.89
N VAL A 20 -24.96 18.29 12.23
CA VAL A 20 -23.63 17.88 11.77
C VAL A 20 -23.30 16.57 12.48
N LEU A 21 -23.54 15.44 11.81
CA LEU A 21 -22.98 14.17 12.23
C LEU A 21 -21.45 14.30 12.13
N PRO A 22 -20.70 14.08 13.22
CA PRO A 22 -19.27 13.94 13.09
C PRO A 22 -19.03 12.70 12.24
N GLY A 23 -18.66 12.90 10.98
CA GLY A 23 -18.14 11.85 10.14
C GLY A 23 -16.95 11.26 10.89
N VAL A 24 -17.05 9.97 11.20
CA VAL A 24 -15.91 9.20 11.69
C VAL A 24 -14.97 9.07 10.50
N PHE A 25 -14.16 10.11 10.30
CA PHE A 25 -12.94 9.97 9.50
C PHE A 25 -12.02 9.07 10.33
N SER A 26 -12.01 7.80 10.05
CA SER A 26 -10.88 6.96 10.40
C SER A 26 -9.69 7.52 9.65
N ALA A 27 -8.98 8.43 10.29
CA ALA A 27 -7.66 8.85 9.87
C ALA A 27 -6.70 7.72 10.21
N ASP A 28 -6.75 6.65 9.41
CA ASP A 28 -5.70 5.64 9.36
C ASP A 28 -4.96 5.81 8.03
N ALA A 29 -4.33 6.97 7.94
CA ALA A 29 -3.32 7.22 6.95
C ALA A 29 -2.04 7.51 7.72
N SER A 30 -1.06 6.63 7.62
CA SER A 30 0.32 7.00 7.93
C SER A 30 0.58 8.38 7.32
N GLU A 31 0.89 9.39 8.12
CA GLU A 31 1.04 10.80 7.68
C GLU A 31 2.07 11.01 6.56
N GLY A 32 2.74 9.93 6.11
CA GLY A 32 3.76 9.94 5.05
C GLY A 32 3.32 9.40 3.70
N GLY A 33 2.18 8.71 3.58
CA GLY A 33 1.78 8.07 2.30
C GLY A 33 2.74 6.97 1.83
N LEU A 34 3.49 6.35 2.76
CA LEU A 34 4.39 5.25 2.46
C LEU A 34 3.68 3.92 2.71
N LEU A 35 3.56 3.12 1.65
CA LEU A 35 3.03 1.77 1.66
C LEU A 35 4.19 0.79 1.65
N LEU A 36 4.15 -0.24 2.52
CA LEU A 36 5.18 -1.29 2.57
C LEU A 36 4.51 -2.65 2.40
N THR A 37 4.96 -3.42 1.42
CA THR A 37 4.43 -4.76 1.16
C THR A 37 5.55 -5.78 0.90
N SER A 38 5.22 -7.04 1.11
CA SER A 38 6.04 -8.17 0.66
C SER A 38 5.64 -8.56 -0.77
N VAL A 39 6.61 -9.01 -1.54
CA VAL A 39 6.43 -9.63 -2.85
C VAL A 39 7.10 -11.00 -2.81
N GLY A 40 6.27 -12.06 -2.86
CA GLY A 40 6.71 -13.44 -2.68
C GLY A 40 6.73 -13.92 -1.22
N GLN A 41 6.14 -13.14 -0.31
CA GLN A 41 5.89 -13.48 1.09
C GLN A 41 7.13 -13.87 1.91
N SER A 42 8.29 -13.27 1.58
CA SER A 42 9.49 -13.43 2.41
C SER A 42 9.36 -12.59 3.71
N PRO A 43 10.06 -12.97 4.79
CA PRO A 43 10.08 -12.19 6.03
C PRO A 43 10.85 -10.86 5.90
N ASP A 44 11.51 -10.62 4.76
CA ASP A 44 12.39 -9.47 4.55
C ASP A 44 11.65 -8.13 4.66
N ALA A 45 10.37 -8.07 4.26
CA ALA A 45 9.54 -6.88 4.45
C ALA A 45 9.37 -6.50 5.93
N THR A 46 9.28 -7.49 6.82
CA THR A 46 9.24 -7.22 8.27
C THR A 46 10.56 -6.64 8.76
N MET A 47 11.69 -7.09 8.22
CA MET A 47 13.00 -6.53 8.52
C MET A 47 13.12 -5.07 8.06
N ILE A 48 12.66 -4.77 6.85
CA ILE A 48 12.64 -3.39 6.33
C ILE A 48 11.74 -2.49 7.19
N ARG A 49 10.57 -2.95 7.65
CA ARG A 49 9.75 -2.22 8.61
C ARG A 49 10.54 -1.82 9.87
N VAL A 50 11.36 -2.73 10.42
CA VAL A 50 12.19 -2.44 11.59
C VAL A 50 13.25 -1.38 11.28
N VAL A 51 13.87 -1.44 10.10
CA VAL A 51 14.85 -0.44 9.66
C VAL A 51 14.20 0.93 9.50
N LEU A 52 13.05 1.02 8.81
CA LEU A 52 12.30 2.26 8.64
C LEU A 52 11.92 2.89 9.98
N ARG A 53 11.45 2.09 10.94
CA ARG A 53 11.14 2.55 12.29
C ARG A 53 12.38 3.15 13.01
N LYS A 54 13.56 2.55 12.87
CA LYS A 54 14.81 3.09 13.42
C LYS A 54 15.16 4.43 12.79
N LEU A 55 14.81 4.65 11.53
CA LEU A 55 14.96 5.90 10.79
C LEU A 55 13.85 6.91 11.10
N LYS A 56 12.92 6.59 12.01
CA LYS A 56 11.72 7.39 12.34
C LYS A 56 10.78 7.59 11.14
N ILE A 57 10.80 6.66 10.20
CA ILE A 57 9.85 6.59 9.10
C ILE A 57 8.78 5.59 9.50
N ASP A 58 7.55 6.08 9.63
CA ASP A 58 6.42 5.20 9.95
C ASP A 58 5.94 4.50 8.69
N ALA A 59 5.91 3.17 8.75
CA ALA A 59 5.42 2.31 7.68
C ALA A 59 4.94 0.99 8.30
N GLU A 60 3.70 0.67 8.08
CA GLU A 60 3.17 -0.63 8.45
C GLU A 60 3.40 -1.64 7.33
N ASN A 61 3.89 -2.84 7.68
CA ASN A 61 4.02 -3.92 6.72
C ASN A 61 2.66 -4.55 6.44
N GLN A 62 2.20 -4.44 5.21
CA GLN A 62 0.96 -5.02 4.70
C GLN A 62 1.31 -6.10 3.68
N PRO A 63 1.62 -7.33 4.12
CA PRO A 63 2.20 -8.36 3.23
C PRO A 63 1.27 -8.78 2.10
N LEU A 64 -0.04 -8.62 2.27
CA LEU A 64 -1.06 -8.94 1.27
C LEU A 64 -1.77 -7.69 0.71
N LEU A 65 -1.12 -6.53 0.74
CA LEU A 65 -1.65 -5.27 0.20
C LEU A 65 -2.20 -5.45 -1.22
N LYS A 66 -3.43 -4.99 -1.45
CA LYS A 66 -4.14 -5.12 -2.71
C LYS A 66 -4.22 -3.80 -3.47
N ALA A 67 -4.59 -3.89 -4.74
CA ALA A 67 -4.71 -2.75 -5.64
C ALA A 67 -5.76 -1.71 -5.22
N ASP A 68 -6.80 -2.11 -4.51
CA ASP A 68 -7.88 -1.26 -4.01
C ASP A 68 -7.57 -0.62 -2.63
N GLU A 69 -6.47 -1.01 -2.00
CA GLU A 69 -6.08 -0.55 -0.66
C GLU A 69 -4.98 0.54 -0.69
N ILE A 70 -4.55 1.00 -1.87
CA ILE A 70 -3.43 1.95 -2.03
C ILE A 70 -3.84 3.43 -1.97
N ALA A 71 -5.09 3.73 -1.67
CA ALA A 71 -5.59 5.10 -1.64
C ALA A 71 -4.77 5.99 -0.69
N GLY A 72 -4.38 7.17 -1.15
CA GLY A 72 -3.54 8.09 -0.36
C GLY A 72 -2.05 7.77 -0.34
N GLY A 73 -1.62 6.64 -0.89
CA GLY A 73 -0.21 6.29 -1.04
C GLY A 73 0.53 7.26 -1.97
N LYS A 74 1.79 7.53 -1.66
CA LYS A 74 2.72 8.31 -2.49
C LYS A 74 3.89 7.47 -2.95
N ILE A 75 4.34 6.58 -2.08
CA ILE A 75 5.47 5.67 -2.32
C ILE A 75 5.04 4.26 -1.92
N LEU A 76 5.25 3.31 -2.80
CA LEU A 76 5.09 1.88 -2.53
C LEU A 76 6.47 1.23 -2.43
N VAL A 77 6.83 0.77 -1.25
CA VAL A 77 8.02 -0.04 -1.01
C VAL A 77 7.64 -1.51 -1.14
N ALA A 78 8.13 -2.15 -2.18
CA ALA A 78 7.89 -3.55 -2.49
C ALA A 78 9.16 -4.36 -2.20
N VAL A 79 9.15 -5.13 -1.12
CA VAL A 79 10.31 -5.95 -0.73
C VAL A 79 10.17 -7.33 -1.36
N VAL A 80 11.03 -7.63 -2.33
CA VAL A 80 10.93 -8.83 -3.15
C VAL A 80 11.81 -9.97 -2.64
N GLY A 81 11.19 -11.15 -2.52
CA GLY A 81 11.84 -12.38 -2.15
C GLY A 81 10.84 -13.53 -1.99
N GLY A 82 11.07 -14.64 -2.67
CA GLY A 82 10.19 -15.80 -2.65
C GLY A 82 10.35 -16.65 -1.38
N SER A 83 9.24 -17.01 -0.76
CA SER A 83 9.20 -17.94 0.38
C SER A 83 8.02 -18.88 0.25
N SER A 84 8.30 -20.15 -0.09
CA SER A 84 7.25 -21.20 -0.15
C SER A 84 6.54 -21.35 1.19
N LYS A 85 7.27 -21.23 2.31
CA LYS A 85 6.69 -21.27 3.65
C LYS A 85 5.81 -20.04 3.90
N GLY A 86 6.22 -18.86 3.44
CA GLY A 86 5.46 -17.63 3.57
C GLY A 86 4.18 -17.67 2.74
N LEU A 87 4.25 -18.10 1.49
CA LEU A 87 3.08 -18.29 0.62
C LEU A 87 2.08 -19.26 1.25
N GLY A 88 2.55 -20.42 1.72
CA GLY A 88 1.71 -21.40 2.41
C GLY A 88 1.08 -20.85 3.70
N ALA A 89 1.80 -20.06 4.48
CA ALA A 89 1.28 -19.42 5.68
C ALA A 89 0.23 -18.34 5.36
N ALA A 90 0.37 -17.66 4.22
CA ALA A 90 -0.60 -16.70 3.71
C ALA A 90 -1.81 -17.36 3.02
N GLY A 91 -1.78 -18.67 2.82
CA GLY A 91 -2.84 -19.42 2.14
C GLY A 91 -2.95 -19.16 0.64
N ILE A 92 -1.87 -18.74 0.02
CA ILE A 92 -1.79 -18.43 -1.42
C ILE A 92 -0.67 -19.20 -2.10
N ASP A 93 -0.82 -19.41 -3.40
CA ASP A 93 0.23 -19.98 -4.24
C ASP A 93 1.03 -18.89 -5.00
N LYS A 94 2.01 -19.34 -5.78
CA LYS A 94 2.88 -18.46 -6.58
C LYS A 94 2.08 -17.65 -7.59
N ASP A 95 1.08 -18.25 -8.25
CA ASP A 95 0.35 -17.62 -9.34
C ASP A 95 -0.62 -16.56 -8.78
N GLN A 96 -1.30 -16.86 -7.67
CA GLN A 96 -2.11 -15.92 -6.92
C GLN A 96 -1.29 -14.71 -6.42
N GLU A 97 -0.08 -14.96 -5.93
CA GLU A 97 0.82 -13.87 -5.50
C GLU A 97 1.27 -13.02 -6.69
N ASN A 98 1.62 -13.62 -7.83
CA ASN A 98 1.96 -12.88 -9.04
C ASN A 98 0.79 -12.03 -9.55
N GLU A 99 -0.43 -12.56 -9.53
CA GLU A 99 -1.63 -11.80 -9.90
C GLU A 99 -1.85 -10.61 -8.96
N ARG A 100 -1.76 -10.83 -7.63
CA ARG A 100 -1.88 -9.77 -6.63
C ARG A 100 -0.86 -8.66 -6.87
N VAL A 101 0.40 -9.03 -7.02
CA VAL A 101 1.53 -8.10 -7.21
C VAL A 101 1.43 -7.34 -8.52
N GLY A 102 1.12 -8.03 -9.62
CA GLY A 102 0.93 -7.39 -10.93
C GLY A 102 -0.20 -6.37 -10.91
N GLY A 103 -1.35 -6.74 -10.32
CA GLY A 103 -2.48 -5.82 -10.14
C GLY A 103 -2.14 -4.60 -9.28
N LEU A 104 -1.40 -4.82 -8.18
CA LEU A 104 -0.93 -3.78 -7.29
C LEU A 104 -0.03 -2.76 -8.01
N PHE A 105 0.97 -3.24 -8.77
CA PHE A 105 1.88 -2.35 -9.50
C PHE A 105 1.19 -1.56 -10.60
N VAL A 106 0.30 -2.20 -11.35
CA VAL A 106 -0.52 -1.50 -12.36
C VAL A 106 -1.37 -0.40 -11.73
N ALA A 107 -2.00 -0.68 -10.60
CA ALA A 107 -2.80 0.31 -9.86
C ALA A 107 -1.93 1.45 -9.32
N ALA A 108 -0.77 1.14 -8.74
CA ALA A 108 0.17 2.13 -8.23
C ALA A 108 0.64 3.09 -9.34
N LYS A 109 1.04 2.56 -10.51
CA LYS A 109 1.42 3.38 -11.68
C LYS A 109 0.27 4.26 -12.15
N LYS A 110 -0.95 3.73 -12.26
CA LYS A 110 -2.14 4.52 -12.64
C LYS A 110 -2.44 5.66 -11.67
N SER A 111 -2.18 5.44 -10.38
CA SER A 111 -2.39 6.43 -9.32
C SER A 111 -1.22 7.40 -9.14
N GLY A 112 -0.15 7.29 -9.94
CA GLY A 112 1.05 8.12 -9.83
C GLY A 112 1.92 7.83 -8.60
N ILE A 113 1.70 6.69 -7.94
CA ILE A 113 2.48 6.24 -6.78
C ILE A 113 3.86 5.78 -7.27
N LYS A 114 4.92 6.28 -6.64
CA LYS A 114 6.29 5.87 -6.94
C LYS A 114 6.59 4.50 -6.35
N ILE A 115 7.22 3.63 -7.13
CA ILE A 115 7.50 2.25 -6.73
C ILE A 115 9.00 2.09 -6.47
N LEU A 116 9.34 1.77 -5.22
CA LEU A 116 10.67 1.33 -4.81
C LEU A 116 10.67 -0.18 -4.63
N VAL A 117 11.39 -0.89 -5.49
CA VAL A 117 11.60 -2.33 -5.34
C VAL A 117 12.89 -2.57 -4.55
N MET A 118 12.84 -3.44 -3.56
CA MET A 118 13.98 -3.77 -2.71
C MET A 118 14.21 -5.27 -2.67
N HIS A 119 15.43 -5.71 -2.99
CA HIS A 119 15.90 -7.06 -2.73
C HIS A 119 17.02 -7.01 -1.68
N VAL A 120 16.71 -7.44 -0.46
CA VAL A 120 17.60 -7.29 0.70
C VAL A 120 18.10 -8.60 1.25
N GLY A 121 17.77 -9.71 0.60
CA GLY A 121 18.17 -11.05 1.03
C GLY A 121 19.52 -11.51 0.49
N GLY A 122 20.12 -10.78 -0.47
CA GLY A 122 21.36 -11.16 -1.11
C GLY A 122 21.28 -12.50 -1.85
N GLU A 123 22.42 -13.14 -2.09
CA GLU A 123 22.52 -14.42 -2.79
C GLU A 123 21.66 -15.53 -2.13
N GLY A 124 21.63 -15.59 -0.80
CA GLY A 124 20.87 -16.59 -0.05
C GLY A 124 19.35 -16.52 -0.22
N ARG A 125 18.82 -15.46 -0.84
CA ARG A 125 17.41 -15.26 -1.16
C ARG A 125 17.14 -15.26 -2.67
N ARG A 126 18.11 -15.59 -3.49
CA ARG A 126 17.97 -15.80 -4.92
C ARG A 126 17.52 -17.25 -5.21
N GLY A 127 17.06 -17.49 -6.40
CA GLY A 127 16.60 -18.78 -6.90
C GLY A 127 15.24 -18.69 -7.58
N ALA A 128 14.81 -19.76 -8.25
CA ALA A 128 13.69 -19.77 -9.20
C ALA A 128 12.40 -19.12 -8.70
N LEU A 129 12.07 -19.26 -7.41
CA LEU A 129 10.86 -18.65 -6.84
C LEU A 129 11.04 -17.14 -6.64
N SER A 130 12.17 -16.71 -6.07
CA SER A 130 12.47 -15.29 -5.89
C SER A 130 12.65 -14.57 -7.22
N ASP A 131 13.35 -15.20 -8.14
CA ASP A 131 13.68 -14.62 -9.44
C ASP A 131 12.41 -14.38 -10.27
N ALA A 132 11.44 -15.29 -10.22
CA ALA A 132 10.13 -15.06 -10.85
C ALA A 132 9.40 -13.81 -10.29
N PHE A 133 9.49 -13.54 -8.98
CA PHE A 133 8.92 -12.33 -8.39
C PHE A 133 9.75 -11.07 -8.70
N ILE A 134 11.07 -11.22 -8.83
CA ILE A 134 11.95 -10.13 -9.28
C ILE A 134 11.59 -9.72 -10.71
N GLU A 135 11.47 -10.69 -11.61
CA GLU A 135 11.07 -10.46 -13.01
C GLU A 135 9.69 -9.79 -13.12
N THR A 136 8.76 -10.13 -12.24
CA THR A 136 7.43 -9.48 -12.19
C THR A 136 7.52 -8.04 -11.68
N SER A 137 8.46 -7.72 -10.78
CA SER A 137 8.46 -6.46 -10.03
C SER A 137 9.34 -5.38 -10.64
N VAL A 138 10.55 -5.74 -11.09
CA VAL A 138 11.57 -4.78 -11.52
C VAL A 138 11.11 -3.89 -12.68
N PRO A 139 10.38 -4.39 -13.69
CA PRO A 139 9.89 -3.55 -14.79
C PRO A 139 8.97 -2.39 -14.37
N TYR A 140 8.40 -2.45 -13.16
CA TYR A 140 7.54 -1.39 -12.61
C TYR A 140 8.29 -0.41 -11.71
N ALA A 141 9.56 -0.70 -11.35
CA ALA A 141 10.32 0.11 -10.39
C ALA A 141 10.60 1.52 -10.92
N ASP A 142 10.36 2.54 -10.10
CA ASP A 142 10.91 3.89 -10.30
C ASP A 142 12.30 4.01 -9.65
N ALA A 143 12.58 3.17 -8.65
CA ALA A 143 13.88 3.02 -8.00
C ALA A 143 14.08 1.57 -7.54
N LEU A 144 15.33 1.15 -7.49
CA LEU A 144 15.73 -0.20 -7.12
C LEU A 144 16.83 -0.17 -6.07
N ILE A 145 16.70 -0.98 -5.02
CA ILE A 145 17.75 -1.24 -4.04
C ILE A 145 18.01 -2.74 -4.02
N VAL A 146 19.23 -3.12 -4.33
CA VAL A 146 19.72 -4.51 -4.23
C VAL A 146 20.91 -4.53 -3.32
N VAL A 147 20.90 -5.38 -2.28
CA VAL A 147 22.05 -5.52 -1.41
C VAL A 147 23.18 -6.27 -2.11
N ASP A 148 24.38 -6.08 -1.60
CA ASP A 148 25.57 -6.76 -2.07
C ASP A 148 25.35 -8.29 -2.15
N GLY A 149 25.87 -8.93 -3.21
CA GLY A 149 25.64 -10.34 -3.50
C GLY A 149 24.26 -10.69 -4.05
N GLY A 150 23.35 -9.73 -4.15
CA GLY A 150 21.99 -9.98 -4.68
C GLY A 150 21.90 -9.99 -6.21
N ASN A 151 22.93 -9.53 -6.93
CA ASN A 151 22.93 -9.39 -8.40
C ASN A 151 24.18 -9.97 -9.06
N GLU A 152 24.78 -11.00 -8.48
CA GLU A 152 26.01 -11.62 -9.01
C GLU A 152 25.86 -12.19 -10.44
N ASP A 153 24.64 -12.60 -10.80
CA ASP A 153 24.30 -13.10 -12.14
C ASP A 153 23.82 -12.02 -13.10
N GLY A 154 23.75 -10.75 -12.67
CA GLY A 154 23.30 -9.62 -13.45
C GLY A 154 21.81 -9.67 -13.83
N LEU A 155 20.95 -10.37 -13.07
CA LEU A 155 19.52 -10.46 -13.36
C LEU A 155 18.87 -9.07 -13.34
N PHE A 156 19.15 -8.26 -12.32
CA PHE A 156 18.58 -6.94 -12.18
C PHE A 156 19.05 -5.94 -13.25
N ASP A 157 20.23 -6.18 -13.84
CA ASP A 157 20.75 -5.33 -14.93
C ASP A 157 20.08 -5.63 -16.28
N ARG A 158 19.44 -6.79 -16.40
CA ARG A 158 18.76 -7.24 -17.63
C ARG A 158 17.27 -6.89 -17.66
N LEU A 159 16.68 -6.46 -16.53
CA LEU A 159 15.27 -6.15 -16.39
C LEU A 159 14.99 -4.65 -16.41
#